data_db4d84062e5b4319562a4b006aaff991
#
_entry.id   db4d84062e5b4319562a4b006aaff991
#
_cell.length_a   1.000
_cell.length_b   1.000
_cell.length_c   1.000
_cell.angle_alpha   90.00
_cell.angle_beta   90.00
_cell.angle_gamma   90.00
#
_symmetry.space_group_name_H-M   'P 1'
#
loop_
_entity.id
_entity.type
_entity.pdbx_description
1 polymer ?
#
loop_
_entity_poly.entity_id
_entity_poly.type
_entity_poly.pdbx_seq_one_letter_code
_entity_poly.pdbx_strand_id
1 'polypeptide(L)'
;MQEKACYPLELYHDALYRVDSQNIQIIIAALNEEEGIACTITEINMFLDNPRILVVDGKSTDQTVPVAKNLGADVIFQKGIGKGDALSMGLKNIDAKANYIVFSDADYTYPAEHIPDMIKILESNPNVGMVCGNRFNSEYPLEGMKGVFHIGNMLIATAHSMFIGVNMKDPLTGLRVIRSDLLRNWCPSSKDFDIEVELNSYVQSKGFVTVEIPIAYRPRIGEKKLKVKHGFKILQRIFNESLK
;
A
#
# COMPACT_ATOMS: atom_id res chain seq x y z
N MET A 1 26.13 2.30 17.16
CA MET A 1 24.86 2.17 16.43
C MET A 1 25.08 1.08 15.41
N GLN A 2 24.46 -0.10 15.59
CA GLN A 2 24.50 -1.14 14.55
C GLN A 2 23.57 -0.66 13.44
N GLU A 3 24.10 -0.46 12.24
CA GLU A 3 23.31 -0.36 11.01
C GLU A 3 22.43 -1.61 10.94
N LYS A 4 21.14 -1.44 11.20
CA LYS A 4 20.14 -2.44 10.80
C LYS A 4 20.06 -2.33 9.28
N ALA A 5 20.91 -3.10 8.61
CA ALA A 5 20.96 -3.16 7.16
C ALA A 5 19.57 -3.49 6.62
N CYS A 6 19.06 -2.67 5.68
CA CYS A 6 18.07 -3.15 4.72
C CYS A 6 18.53 -4.52 4.23
N TYR A 7 17.64 -5.45 4.02
CA TYR A 7 17.98 -6.80 3.52
C TYR A 7 19.10 -6.71 2.48
N PRO A 8 20.14 -7.58 2.54
CA PRO A 8 21.34 -7.40 1.74
C PRO A 8 20.98 -7.31 0.27
N LEU A 9 21.36 -6.19 -0.35
CA LEU A 9 21.21 -5.89 -1.77
C LEU A 9 21.83 -6.98 -2.68
N GLU A 10 22.72 -7.79 -2.12
CA GLU A 10 23.44 -8.87 -2.78
C GLU A 10 22.51 -10.02 -3.27
N LEU A 11 21.30 -10.16 -2.71
CA LEU A 11 20.34 -11.19 -3.13
C LEU A 11 19.65 -10.89 -4.46
N TYR A 12 19.78 -9.68 -4.98
CA TYR A 12 19.09 -9.22 -6.21
C TYR A 12 20.04 -9.02 -7.41
N HIS A 13 21.28 -9.55 -7.36
CA HIS A 13 22.31 -9.24 -8.34
C HIS A 13 22.10 -9.85 -9.73
N ASP A 14 21.20 -10.84 -9.90
CA ASP A 14 20.94 -11.46 -11.20
C ASP A 14 19.62 -10.97 -11.80
N ALA A 15 19.76 -10.07 -12.80
CA ALA A 15 18.72 -9.63 -13.74
C ALA A 15 17.52 -8.90 -13.12
N LEU A 16 17.76 -7.72 -12.52
CA LEU A 16 16.68 -6.76 -12.24
C LEU A 16 16.06 -6.26 -13.56
N TYR A 17 14.94 -6.85 -13.94
CA TYR A 17 14.09 -6.30 -15.00
C TYR A 17 13.41 -5.04 -14.45
N ARG A 18 14.00 -3.88 -14.73
CA ARG A 18 13.39 -2.60 -14.37
C ARG A 18 12.28 -2.27 -15.37
N VAL A 19 11.12 -1.95 -14.86
CA VAL A 19 10.02 -1.46 -15.68
C VAL A 19 10.20 0.05 -15.86
N ASP A 20 10.07 0.54 -17.11
CA ASP A 20 9.94 1.97 -17.35
C ASP A 20 8.73 2.51 -16.59
N SER A 21 8.98 3.37 -15.62
CA SER A 21 7.99 3.81 -14.65
C SER A 21 7.62 5.28 -14.76
N GLN A 22 7.91 5.94 -15.91
CA GLN A 22 7.56 7.35 -16.14
C GLN A 22 6.05 7.64 -15.98
N ASN A 23 5.22 6.61 -16.14
CA ASN A 23 3.77 6.66 -15.98
C ASN A 23 3.26 6.02 -14.66
N ILE A 24 4.16 5.78 -13.69
CA ILE A 24 3.83 5.19 -12.39
C ILE A 24 4.11 6.21 -11.31
N GLN A 25 3.13 6.41 -10.42
CA GLN A 25 3.34 7.20 -9.21
C GLN A 25 3.15 6.32 -7.97
N ILE A 26 4.11 6.39 -7.07
CA ILE A 26 4.05 5.72 -5.77
C ILE A 26 3.58 6.73 -4.73
N ILE A 27 2.58 6.39 -3.94
CA ILE A 27 2.10 7.20 -2.82
C ILE A 27 2.34 6.42 -1.53
N ILE A 28 3.13 6.99 -0.64
CA ILE A 28 3.52 6.39 0.65
C ILE A 28 3.02 7.30 1.78
N ALA A 29 2.16 6.77 2.65
CA ALA A 29 1.80 7.45 3.89
C ALA A 29 2.86 7.12 4.96
N ALA A 30 3.46 8.16 5.58
CA ALA A 30 4.51 8.00 6.57
C ALA A 30 4.22 8.80 7.85
N LEU A 31 4.58 8.24 9.00
CA LEU A 31 4.59 8.91 10.30
C LEU A 31 5.62 8.26 11.20
N ASN A 32 6.75 8.95 11.47
CA ASN A 32 7.86 8.45 12.28
C ASN A 32 8.30 7.05 11.80
N GLU A 33 8.85 6.99 10.58
CA GLU A 33 9.29 5.77 9.89
C GLU A 33 10.70 5.98 9.27
N GLU A 34 11.60 6.72 9.94
CA GLU A 34 12.91 7.11 9.41
C GLU A 34 13.76 5.91 8.92
N GLU A 35 13.73 4.78 9.64
CA GLU A 35 14.46 3.57 9.25
C GLU A 35 13.75 2.82 8.10
N GLY A 36 12.43 2.66 8.20
CA GLY A 36 11.63 1.91 7.23
C GLY A 36 11.53 2.60 5.89
N ILE A 37 11.35 3.93 5.88
CA ILE A 37 11.19 4.72 4.65
C ILE A 37 12.46 4.68 3.78
N ALA A 38 13.64 4.65 4.40
CA ALA A 38 14.90 4.54 3.68
C ALA A 38 14.96 3.25 2.86
N CYS A 39 14.68 2.11 3.50
CA CYS A 39 14.69 0.80 2.86
C CYS A 39 13.59 0.70 1.79
N THR A 40 12.39 1.21 2.07
CA THR A 40 11.26 1.19 1.15
C THR A 40 11.56 1.96 -0.14
N ILE A 41 12.04 3.21 -0.05
CA ILE A 41 12.34 4.02 -1.24
C ILE A 41 13.51 3.42 -2.03
N THR A 42 14.55 2.96 -1.33
CA THR A 42 15.71 2.34 -1.98
C THR A 42 15.29 1.13 -2.80
N GLU A 43 14.48 0.23 -2.22
CA GLU A 43 14.01 -0.96 -2.93
C GLU A 43 13.08 -0.62 -4.10
N ILE A 44 12.17 0.34 -3.96
CA ILE A 44 11.33 0.81 -5.07
C ILE A 44 12.21 1.27 -6.25
N ASN A 45 13.24 2.05 -6.00
CA ASN A 45 14.18 2.53 -7.03
C ASN A 45 15.05 1.42 -7.65
N MET A 46 15.11 0.22 -7.05
CA MET A 46 15.78 -0.94 -7.64
C MET A 46 14.91 -1.62 -8.71
N PHE A 47 13.61 -1.71 -8.50
CA PHE A 47 12.69 -2.43 -9.39
C PHE A 47 11.98 -1.54 -10.41
N LEU A 48 11.94 -0.23 -10.17
CA LEU A 48 11.32 0.75 -11.04
C LEU A 48 12.35 1.78 -11.51
N ASP A 49 12.32 2.12 -12.81
CA ASP A 49 13.23 3.12 -13.36
C ASP A 49 12.62 4.52 -13.27
N ASN A 50 13.21 5.39 -12.44
CA ASN A 50 12.76 6.77 -12.19
C ASN A 50 11.26 6.90 -11.80
N PRO A 51 10.76 6.13 -10.82
CA PRO A 51 9.37 6.25 -10.38
C PRO A 51 9.14 7.61 -9.72
N ARG A 52 7.93 8.16 -9.87
CA ARG A 52 7.52 9.34 -9.10
C ARG A 52 7.08 8.91 -7.71
N ILE A 53 7.89 9.17 -6.71
CA ILE A 53 7.58 8.82 -5.32
C ILE A 53 7.07 10.06 -4.58
N LEU A 54 5.84 9.98 -4.08
CA LEU A 54 5.21 10.99 -3.24
C LEU A 54 5.02 10.43 -1.83
N VAL A 55 5.74 10.97 -0.87
CA VAL A 55 5.55 10.68 0.55
C VAL A 55 4.59 11.70 1.15
N VAL A 56 3.51 11.21 1.76
CA VAL A 56 2.56 12.04 2.50
C VAL A 56 2.85 11.87 3.99
N ASP A 57 3.51 12.86 4.55
CA ASP A 57 3.99 12.82 5.93
C ASP A 57 2.94 13.28 6.95
N GLY A 58 2.75 12.49 8.00
CA GLY A 58 1.82 12.73 9.11
C GLY A 58 2.34 13.69 10.17
N LYS A 59 3.26 14.59 9.85
CA LYS A 59 3.99 15.47 10.76
C LYS A 59 4.96 14.70 11.65
N SER A 60 5.80 13.90 11.01
CA SER A 60 6.89 13.17 11.67
C SER A 60 7.81 14.11 12.48
N THR A 61 8.30 13.61 13.60
CA THR A 61 9.21 14.31 14.50
C THR A 61 10.63 13.75 14.48
N ASP A 62 10.83 12.66 13.72
CA ASP A 62 12.10 12.00 13.46
C ASP A 62 12.70 12.43 12.09
N GLN A 63 13.64 11.66 11.56
CA GLN A 63 14.30 11.95 10.28
C GLN A 63 13.53 11.44 9.03
N THR A 64 12.27 11.00 9.17
CA THR A 64 11.45 10.49 8.03
C THR A 64 11.48 11.44 6.83
N VAL A 65 11.20 12.73 7.04
CA VAL A 65 11.10 13.72 5.95
C VAL A 65 12.47 14.01 5.30
N PRO A 66 13.54 14.31 6.06
CA PRO A 66 14.88 14.47 5.48
C PRO A 66 15.35 13.25 4.70
N VAL A 67 15.14 12.04 5.23
CA VAL A 67 15.54 10.78 4.59
C VAL A 67 14.80 10.59 3.27
N ALA A 68 13.47 10.75 3.24
CA ALA A 68 12.68 10.61 2.03
C ALA A 68 13.13 11.58 0.92
N LYS A 69 13.34 12.85 1.26
CA LYS A 69 13.83 13.88 0.31
C LYS A 69 15.22 13.57 -0.24
N ASN A 70 16.15 13.13 0.60
CA ASN A 70 17.50 12.76 0.18
C ASN A 70 17.53 11.57 -0.78
N LEU A 71 16.50 10.70 -0.74
CA LEU A 71 16.32 9.57 -1.66
C LEU A 71 15.48 9.92 -2.91
N GLY A 72 15.21 11.22 -3.13
CA GLY A 72 14.55 11.72 -4.34
C GLY A 72 13.02 11.70 -4.30
N ALA A 73 12.39 11.46 -3.15
CA ALA A 73 10.94 11.53 -3.04
C ALA A 73 10.44 12.97 -2.85
N ASP A 74 9.32 13.29 -3.51
CA ASP A 74 8.54 14.47 -3.17
C ASP A 74 7.85 14.26 -1.83
N VAL A 75 7.83 15.28 -0.96
CA VAL A 75 7.19 15.18 0.35
C VAL A 75 6.15 16.28 0.52
N ILE A 76 4.94 15.87 0.86
CA ILE A 76 3.86 16.78 1.29
C ILE A 76 3.37 16.40 2.70
N PHE A 77 2.72 17.33 3.38
CA PHE A 77 2.20 17.10 4.72
C PHE A 77 0.69 16.91 4.70
N GLN A 78 0.20 15.88 5.40
CA GLN A 78 -1.23 15.74 5.61
C GLN A 78 -1.80 16.87 6.47
N LYS A 79 -3.07 17.22 6.26
CA LYS A 79 -3.76 18.27 7.04
C LYS A 79 -4.39 17.72 8.31
N GLY A 80 -5.02 16.57 8.22
CA GLY A 80 -5.68 15.88 9.32
C GLY A 80 -4.79 14.86 10.03
N ILE A 81 -5.37 13.73 10.40
CA ILE A 81 -4.71 12.65 11.14
C ILE A 81 -5.15 11.30 10.56
N GLY A 82 -4.24 10.33 10.52
CA GLY A 82 -4.50 8.95 10.13
C GLY A 82 -4.15 8.64 8.68
N LYS A 83 -4.03 7.34 8.38
CA LYS A 83 -3.60 6.86 7.05
C LYS A 83 -4.55 7.30 5.93
N GLY A 84 -5.88 7.26 6.18
CA GLY A 84 -6.86 7.67 5.19
C GLY A 84 -6.76 9.15 4.81
N ASP A 85 -6.49 10.06 5.77
CA ASP A 85 -6.24 11.47 5.47
C ASP A 85 -4.96 11.67 4.65
N ALA A 86 -3.89 10.92 4.98
CA ALA A 86 -2.65 10.97 4.20
C ALA A 86 -2.89 10.51 2.76
N LEU A 87 -3.52 9.36 2.54
CA LEU A 87 -3.82 8.88 1.20
C LEU A 87 -4.75 9.84 0.44
N SER A 88 -5.76 10.42 1.10
CA SER A 88 -6.63 11.46 0.51
C SER A 88 -5.85 12.69 0.04
N MET A 89 -4.79 13.08 0.76
CA MET A 89 -3.89 14.16 0.32
C MET A 89 -3.04 13.72 -0.87
N GLY A 90 -2.53 12.49 -0.87
CA GLY A 90 -1.79 11.92 -2.00
C GLY A 90 -2.65 11.88 -3.28
N LEU A 91 -3.91 11.47 -3.18
CA LEU A 91 -4.86 11.44 -4.31
C LEU A 91 -5.08 12.81 -4.97
N LYS A 92 -5.05 13.90 -4.20
CA LYS A 92 -5.16 15.26 -4.73
C LYS A 92 -3.92 15.72 -5.49
N ASN A 93 -2.83 14.97 -5.38
CA ASN A 93 -1.54 15.23 -6.01
C ASN A 93 -1.15 14.13 -7.00
N ILE A 94 -2.14 13.42 -7.57
CA ILE A 94 -1.89 12.46 -8.64
C ILE A 94 -1.36 13.20 -9.86
N ASP A 95 -0.20 12.76 -10.34
CA ASP A 95 0.40 13.29 -11.57
C ASP A 95 -0.51 13.04 -12.78
N ALA A 96 -0.64 14.05 -13.63
CA ALA A 96 -1.48 13.94 -14.83
C ALA A 96 -1.01 12.85 -15.79
N LYS A 97 0.29 12.53 -15.79
CA LYS A 97 0.91 11.52 -16.65
C LYS A 97 0.86 10.12 -16.06
N ALA A 98 0.53 9.96 -14.77
CA ALA A 98 0.47 8.65 -14.16
C ALA A 98 -0.71 7.83 -14.71
N ASN A 99 -0.42 6.65 -15.23
CA ASN A 99 -1.40 5.64 -15.63
C ASN A 99 -1.74 4.71 -14.45
N TYR A 100 -0.75 4.47 -13.58
CA TYR A 100 -0.88 3.59 -12.42
C TYR A 100 -0.44 4.30 -11.15
N ILE A 101 -1.19 4.07 -10.09
CA ILE A 101 -0.87 4.52 -8.73
C ILE A 101 -0.54 3.29 -7.90
N VAL A 102 0.60 3.32 -7.23
CA VAL A 102 0.98 2.31 -6.25
C VAL A 102 0.81 2.89 -4.85
N PHE A 103 0.06 2.23 -3.99
CA PHE A 103 0.10 2.47 -2.56
C PHE A 103 1.05 1.47 -1.91
N SER A 104 1.90 1.97 -1.02
CA SER A 104 2.80 1.17 -0.19
C SER A 104 2.92 1.78 1.20
N ASP A 105 3.25 0.96 2.20
CA ASP A 105 3.55 1.44 3.54
C ASP A 105 5.04 1.82 3.66
N ALA A 106 5.36 2.71 4.60
CA ALA A 106 6.72 3.24 4.80
C ALA A 106 7.63 2.31 5.62
N ASP A 107 7.12 1.19 6.12
CA ASP A 107 7.75 0.36 7.16
C ASP A 107 8.51 -0.86 6.63
N TYR A 108 8.75 -0.93 5.32
CA TYR A 108 9.49 -1.97 4.62
C TYR A 108 8.86 -3.38 4.68
N THR A 109 7.59 -3.50 5.06
CA THR A 109 6.90 -4.80 5.14
C THR A 109 6.52 -5.38 3.77
N TYR A 110 6.39 -4.54 2.73
CA TYR A 110 5.95 -4.92 1.39
C TYR A 110 7.12 -4.89 0.40
N PRO A 111 7.49 -6.06 -0.19
CA PRO A 111 8.54 -6.13 -1.20
C PRO A 111 8.13 -5.42 -2.49
N ALA A 112 8.97 -4.49 -2.97
CA ALA A 112 8.73 -3.76 -4.20
C ALA A 112 8.89 -4.62 -5.47
N GLU A 113 9.55 -5.78 -5.37
CA GLU A 113 9.76 -6.74 -6.47
C GLU A 113 8.46 -7.21 -7.13
N HIS A 114 7.35 -7.19 -6.40
CA HIS A 114 6.03 -7.60 -6.93
C HIS A 114 5.35 -6.52 -7.77
N ILE A 115 5.76 -5.25 -7.67
CA ILE A 115 5.10 -4.13 -8.37
C ILE A 115 5.10 -4.31 -9.89
N PRO A 116 6.21 -4.70 -10.54
CA PRO A 116 6.23 -4.94 -11.99
C PRO A 116 5.19 -5.94 -12.47
N ASP A 117 5.03 -7.07 -11.76
CA ASP A 117 4.06 -8.09 -12.16
C ASP A 117 2.62 -7.64 -11.90
N MET A 118 2.36 -6.87 -10.84
CA MET A 118 1.05 -6.27 -10.60
C MET A 118 0.65 -5.31 -11.74
N ILE A 119 1.59 -4.55 -12.27
CA ILE A 119 1.37 -3.65 -13.42
C ILE A 119 1.06 -4.46 -14.69
N LYS A 120 1.84 -5.52 -14.98
CA LYS A 120 1.59 -6.41 -16.13
C LYS A 120 0.18 -7.01 -16.11
N ILE A 121 -0.33 -7.37 -14.92
CA ILE A 121 -1.70 -7.88 -14.78
C ILE A 121 -2.72 -6.82 -15.19
N LEU A 122 -2.54 -5.57 -14.76
CA LEU A 122 -3.40 -4.46 -15.16
C LEU A 122 -3.32 -4.21 -16.67
N GLU A 123 -2.13 -4.20 -17.25
CA GLU A 123 -1.92 -3.98 -18.69
C GLU A 123 -2.62 -5.05 -19.54
N SER A 124 -2.52 -6.30 -19.13
CA SER A 124 -3.05 -7.45 -19.85
C SER A 124 -4.57 -7.65 -19.68
N ASN A 125 -5.18 -7.00 -18.69
CA ASN A 125 -6.58 -7.25 -18.32
C ASN A 125 -7.36 -5.94 -18.11
N PRO A 126 -8.03 -5.42 -19.15
CA PRO A 126 -8.76 -4.15 -19.08
C PRO A 126 -9.85 -4.09 -17.98
N ASN A 127 -10.43 -5.24 -17.63
CA ASN A 127 -11.48 -5.33 -16.60
C ASN A 127 -10.93 -5.33 -15.17
N VAL A 128 -9.60 -5.47 -14.98
CA VAL A 128 -8.95 -5.37 -13.67
C VAL A 128 -8.66 -3.91 -13.37
N GLY A 129 -9.22 -3.39 -12.29
CA GLY A 129 -9.02 -2.00 -11.84
C GLY A 129 -7.92 -1.88 -10.79
N MET A 130 -7.71 -2.94 -10.02
CA MET A 130 -6.75 -2.96 -8.92
C MET A 130 -6.12 -4.35 -8.77
N VAL A 131 -4.81 -4.38 -8.49
CA VAL A 131 -4.09 -5.58 -8.05
C VAL A 131 -3.57 -5.35 -6.65
N CYS A 132 -3.76 -6.32 -5.76
CA CYS A 132 -3.38 -6.28 -4.37
C CYS A 132 -2.38 -7.38 -4.03
N GLY A 133 -1.43 -7.09 -3.15
CA GLY A 133 -0.58 -8.12 -2.57
C GLY A 133 -1.33 -8.90 -1.49
N ASN A 134 -1.32 -10.23 -1.56
CA ASN A 134 -1.93 -11.12 -0.56
C ASN A 134 -0.85 -11.70 0.35
N ARG A 135 -0.85 -11.30 1.62
CA ARG A 135 0.07 -11.79 2.65
C ARG A 135 -0.29 -13.18 3.15
N PHE A 136 -1.56 -13.59 3.02
CA PHE A 136 -2.10 -14.87 3.51
C PHE A 136 -2.13 -15.91 2.38
N ASN A 137 -0.95 -16.31 1.94
CA ASN A 137 -0.76 -17.26 0.85
C ASN A 137 0.11 -18.45 1.31
N SER A 138 0.18 -19.51 0.49
CA SER A 138 0.99 -20.70 0.77
C SER A 138 2.39 -20.65 0.17
N GLU A 139 2.71 -19.65 -0.65
CA GLU A 139 3.98 -19.54 -1.36
C GLU A 139 5.07 -18.94 -0.46
N TYR A 140 4.69 -18.03 0.43
CA TYR A 140 5.60 -17.34 1.33
C TYR A 140 5.21 -17.52 2.79
N PRO A 141 6.18 -17.75 3.69
CA PRO A 141 5.90 -17.78 5.13
C PRO A 141 5.42 -16.41 5.61
N LEU A 142 4.42 -16.42 6.50
CA LEU A 142 3.92 -15.21 7.13
C LEU A 142 4.83 -14.79 8.29
N GLU A 143 5.83 -13.99 7.98
CA GLU A 143 6.75 -13.45 8.98
C GLU A 143 6.21 -12.16 9.60
N GLY A 144 6.52 -11.93 10.87
CA GLY A 144 6.24 -10.63 11.53
C GLY A 144 4.79 -10.33 11.94
N MET A 145 3.81 -11.15 11.59
CA MET A 145 2.42 -10.95 12.02
C MET A 145 2.08 -11.78 13.26
N LYS A 146 1.70 -11.12 14.37
CA LYS A 146 1.25 -11.83 15.59
C LYS A 146 -0.10 -12.52 15.35
N GLY A 147 -0.33 -13.70 15.95
CA GLY A 147 -1.52 -14.52 15.74
C GLY A 147 -2.85 -13.79 15.93
N VAL A 148 -2.96 -12.87 16.90
CA VAL A 148 -4.18 -12.07 17.13
C VAL A 148 -4.53 -11.18 15.92
N PHE A 149 -3.55 -10.64 15.22
CA PHE A 149 -3.77 -9.85 14.00
C PHE A 149 -4.09 -10.74 12.80
N HIS A 150 -3.52 -11.93 12.74
CA HIS A 150 -3.86 -12.93 11.73
C HIS A 150 -5.33 -13.34 11.84
N ILE A 151 -5.78 -13.74 13.03
CA ILE A 151 -7.20 -14.10 13.29
C ILE A 151 -8.11 -12.89 13.00
N GLY A 152 -7.72 -11.69 13.43
CA GLY A 152 -8.47 -10.47 13.15
C GLY A 152 -8.63 -10.21 11.65
N ASN A 153 -7.56 -10.38 10.85
CA ASN A 153 -7.64 -10.23 9.40
C ASN A 153 -8.53 -11.29 8.74
N MET A 154 -8.50 -12.56 9.21
CA MET A 154 -9.41 -13.60 8.70
C MET A 154 -10.87 -13.26 8.94
N LEU A 155 -11.22 -12.77 10.14
CA LEU A 155 -12.59 -12.33 10.46
C LEU A 155 -13.01 -11.15 9.59
N ILE A 156 -12.12 -10.18 9.39
CA ILE A 156 -12.38 -9.02 8.52
C ILE A 156 -12.52 -9.46 7.06
N ALA A 157 -11.69 -10.37 6.55
CA ALA A 157 -11.81 -10.90 5.19
C ALA A 157 -13.15 -11.62 4.97
N THR A 158 -13.58 -12.42 5.96
CA THR A 158 -14.88 -13.10 5.92
C THR A 158 -16.02 -12.08 5.90
N ALA A 159 -16.00 -11.09 6.79
CA ALA A 159 -17.00 -10.03 6.83
C ALA A 159 -17.01 -9.22 5.52
N HIS A 160 -15.84 -8.87 5.00
CA HIS A 160 -15.70 -8.14 3.74
C HIS A 160 -16.34 -8.90 2.57
N SER A 161 -16.03 -10.19 2.43
CA SER A 161 -16.62 -11.05 1.39
C SER A 161 -18.14 -11.17 1.54
N MET A 162 -18.62 -11.36 2.77
CA MET A 162 -20.05 -11.55 3.06
C MET A 162 -20.89 -10.29 2.80
N PHE A 163 -20.39 -9.12 3.20
CA PHE A 163 -21.17 -7.88 3.19
C PHE A 163 -20.92 -7.01 1.94
N ILE A 164 -19.71 -6.99 1.40
CA ILE A 164 -19.36 -6.19 0.22
C ILE A 164 -19.46 -7.04 -1.06
N GLY A 165 -19.37 -8.38 -0.94
CA GLY A 165 -19.43 -9.27 -2.10
C GLY A 165 -18.12 -9.36 -2.89
N VAL A 166 -17.02 -8.75 -2.41
CA VAL A 166 -15.69 -8.89 -2.99
C VAL A 166 -14.94 -9.99 -2.26
N ASN A 167 -14.66 -11.08 -2.95
CA ASN A 167 -13.91 -12.18 -2.36
C ASN A 167 -12.42 -11.88 -2.36
N MET A 168 -11.93 -11.30 -1.27
CA MET A 168 -10.51 -11.04 -1.02
C MET A 168 -10.04 -11.82 0.18
N LYS A 169 -8.85 -12.43 0.08
CA LYS A 169 -8.17 -13.10 1.19
C LYS A 169 -7.48 -12.09 2.12
N ASP A 170 -7.01 -10.97 1.55
CA ASP A 170 -6.30 -9.92 2.29
C ASP A 170 -6.84 -8.51 1.97
N PRO A 171 -8.07 -8.17 2.40
CA PRO A 171 -8.68 -6.88 2.09
C PRO A 171 -7.99 -5.67 2.74
N LEU A 172 -7.06 -5.90 3.69
CA LEU A 172 -6.34 -4.86 4.43
C LEU A 172 -4.87 -4.73 4.05
N THR A 173 -4.45 -5.35 2.96
CA THR A 173 -3.07 -5.19 2.46
C THR A 173 -2.77 -3.73 2.10
N GLY A 174 -1.55 -3.28 2.39
CA GLY A 174 -1.11 -1.92 2.03
C GLY A 174 -0.53 -1.82 0.62
N LEU A 175 0.00 -2.93 0.06
CA LEU A 175 0.55 -2.92 -1.30
C LEU A 175 -0.56 -3.11 -2.33
N ARG A 176 -0.78 -2.08 -3.14
CA ARG A 176 -1.83 -2.04 -4.17
C ARG A 176 -1.35 -1.29 -5.40
N VAL A 177 -1.69 -1.80 -6.57
CA VAL A 177 -1.50 -1.09 -7.84
C VAL A 177 -2.87 -0.87 -8.48
N ILE A 178 -3.19 0.38 -8.81
CA ILE A 178 -4.53 0.80 -9.22
C ILE A 178 -4.41 1.65 -10.49
N ARG A 179 -5.37 1.53 -11.40
CA ARG A 179 -5.50 2.45 -12.53
C ARG A 179 -5.76 3.87 -12.03
N SER A 180 -4.97 4.83 -12.50
CA SER A 180 -5.03 6.21 -12.00
C SER A 180 -6.35 6.91 -12.31
N ASP A 181 -6.99 6.58 -13.44
CA ASP A 181 -8.28 7.14 -13.86
C ASP A 181 -9.40 6.83 -12.86
N LEU A 182 -9.38 5.65 -12.23
CA LEU A 182 -10.31 5.32 -11.15
C LEU A 182 -10.13 6.24 -9.93
N LEU A 183 -8.91 6.63 -9.63
CA LEU A 183 -8.61 7.38 -8.41
C LEU A 183 -8.74 8.89 -8.55
N ARG A 184 -8.63 9.44 -9.77
CA ARG A 184 -8.66 10.90 -10.00
C ARG A 184 -9.90 11.59 -9.45
N ASN A 185 -11.04 10.89 -9.48
CA ASN A 185 -12.33 11.42 -9.00
C ASN A 185 -12.80 10.77 -7.70
N TRP A 186 -11.95 9.94 -7.08
CA TRP A 186 -12.29 9.32 -5.81
C TRP A 186 -11.98 10.27 -4.64
N CYS A 187 -13.00 10.54 -3.85
CA CYS A 187 -12.91 11.37 -2.64
C CYS A 187 -13.23 10.49 -1.42
N PRO A 188 -12.24 9.82 -0.82
CA PRO A 188 -12.48 8.94 0.32
C PRO A 188 -13.01 9.71 1.53
N SER A 189 -13.93 9.09 2.24
CA SER A 189 -14.48 9.59 3.51
C SER A 189 -13.69 9.08 4.72
N SER A 190 -12.99 7.95 4.55
CA SER A 190 -12.14 7.37 5.58
C SER A 190 -10.99 8.30 5.98
N LYS A 191 -10.70 8.34 7.28
CA LYS A 191 -9.58 9.10 7.84
C LYS A 191 -8.44 8.20 8.34
N ASP A 192 -8.69 6.90 8.48
CA ASP A 192 -7.80 6.00 9.20
C ASP A 192 -7.55 4.70 8.39
N PHE A 193 -7.26 3.59 9.07
CA PHE A 193 -6.98 2.25 8.52
C PHE A 193 -8.21 1.53 7.94
N ASP A 194 -9.35 2.17 7.84
CA ASP A 194 -10.54 1.69 7.14
C ASP A 194 -10.58 2.12 5.65
N ILE A 195 -9.57 2.87 5.20
CA ILE A 195 -9.45 3.36 3.83
C ILE A 195 -9.32 2.22 2.81
N GLU A 196 -8.64 1.13 3.17
CA GLU A 196 -8.49 -0.04 2.30
C GLU A 196 -9.84 -0.68 1.97
N VAL A 197 -10.75 -0.78 2.95
CA VAL A 197 -12.11 -1.31 2.75
C VAL A 197 -12.92 -0.38 1.84
N GLU A 198 -12.85 0.92 2.07
CA GLU A 198 -13.55 1.91 1.24
C GLU A 198 -13.06 1.85 -0.21
N LEU A 199 -11.75 1.68 -0.44
CA LEU A 199 -11.17 1.54 -1.77
C LEU A 199 -11.64 0.26 -2.46
N ASN A 200 -11.67 -0.88 -1.75
CA ASN A 200 -12.14 -2.15 -2.31
C ASN A 200 -13.58 -2.02 -2.82
N SER A 201 -14.46 -1.46 -1.98
CA SER A 201 -15.86 -1.20 -2.32
C SER A 201 -16.00 -0.23 -3.50
N TYR A 202 -15.19 0.83 -3.51
CA TYR A 202 -15.20 1.82 -4.58
C TYR A 202 -14.81 1.21 -5.94
N VAL A 203 -13.71 0.46 -6.02
CA VAL A 203 -13.27 -0.19 -7.28
C VAL A 203 -14.34 -1.12 -7.81
N GLN A 204 -14.96 -1.91 -6.94
CA GLN A 204 -16.07 -2.79 -7.31
C GLN A 204 -17.29 -2.00 -7.81
N SER A 205 -17.65 -0.91 -7.14
CA SER A 205 -18.80 -0.07 -7.54
C SER A 205 -18.64 0.55 -8.93
N LYS A 206 -17.39 0.63 -9.42
CA LYS A 206 -17.07 1.06 -10.79
C LYS A 206 -17.11 -0.08 -11.82
N GLY A 207 -17.47 -1.29 -11.39
CA GLY A 207 -17.55 -2.46 -12.26
C GLY A 207 -16.21 -3.13 -12.57
N PHE A 208 -15.15 -2.78 -11.85
CA PHE A 208 -13.82 -3.37 -12.04
C PHE A 208 -13.57 -4.52 -11.07
N VAL A 209 -12.75 -5.47 -11.52
CA VAL A 209 -12.29 -6.60 -10.72
C VAL A 209 -11.05 -6.21 -9.93
N THR A 210 -10.95 -6.69 -8.70
CA THR A 210 -9.72 -6.69 -7.90
C THR A 210 -9.08 -8.08 -7.97
N VAL A 211 -7.79 -8.14 -8.28
CA VAL A 211 -6.98 -9.36 -8.32
C VAL A 211 -6.01 -9.34 -7.14
N GLU A 212 -5.80 -10.49 -6.51
CA GLU A 212 -4.76 -10.67 -5.49
C GLU A 212 -3.63 -11.55 -6.03
N ILE A 213 -2.38 -11.16 -5.78
CA ILE A 213 -1.21 -11.99 -6.02
C ILE A 213 -0.52 -12.33 -4.70
N PRO A 214 0.05 -13.53 -4.56
CA PRO A 214 0.85 -13.87 -3.37
C PRO A 214 2.07 -12.96 -3.28
N ILE A 215 2.33 -12.47 -2.07
CA ILE A 215 3.53 -11.68 -1.77
C ILE A 215 4.21 -12.20 -0.51
N ALA A 216 5.52 -12.05 -0.42
CA ALA A 216 6.22 -12.14 0.84
C ALA A 216 5.81 -10.97 1.75
N TYR A 217 5.76 -11.20 3.06
CA TYR A 217 5.47 -10.15 4.04
C TYR A 217 6.56 -10.16 5.11
N ARG A 218 7.34 -9.10 5.17
CA ARG A 218 8.52 -8.99 6.03
C ARG A 218 8.17 -8.52 7.43
N PRO A 219 9.02 -8.82 8.42
CA PRO A 219 8.97 -8.13 9.71
C PRO A 219 9.10 -6.62 9.52
N ARG A 220 8.25 -5.88 10.19
CA ARG A 220 8.24 -4.42 10.15
C ARG A 220 9.51 -3.82 10.73
N ILE A 221 10.02 -2.76 10.10
CA ILE A 221 10.99 -1.85 10.69
C ILE A 221 10.23 -0.70 11.36
N GLY A 222 10.57 -0.36 12.60
CA GLY A 222 9.93 0.71 13.37
C GLY A 222 8.67 0.28 14.14
N GLU A 223 7.93 1.25 14.66
CA GLU A 223 6.82 1.03 15.57
C GLU A 223 5.48 0.78 14.86
N LYS A 224 4.71 -0.19 15.36
CA LYS A 224 3.38 -0.50 14.82
C LYS A 224 2.34 0.55 15.21
N LYS A 225 1.75 1.21 14.22
CA LYS A 225 0.71 2.23 14.42
C LYS A 225 -0.70 1.62 14.54
N LEU A 226 -0.96 0.49 13.85
CA LEU A 226 -2.24 -0.21 13.88
C LEU A 226 -2.47 -0.84 15.26
N LYS A 227 -3.62 -0.54 15.88
CA LYS A 227 -4.06 -1.06 17.19
C LYS A 227 -5.36 -1.86 17.01
N VAL A 228 -5.66 -2.77 17.95
CA VAL A 228 -6.88 -3.60 17.91
C VAL A 228 -8.16 -2.77 17.79
N LYS A 229 -8.21 -1.60 18.42
CA LYS A 229 -9.36 -0.68 18.31
C LYS A 229 -9.70 -0.25 16.88
N HIS A 230 -8.72 -0.25 15.97
CA HIS A 230 -8.97 0.08 14.55
C HIS A 230 -9.78 -1.02 13.86
N GLY A 231 -9.72 -2.28 14.35
CA GLY A 231 -10.53 -3.38 13.84
C GLY A 231 -12.04 -3.10 13.91
N PHE A 232 -12.52 -2.45 14.99
CA PHE A 232 -13.93 -2.06 15.11
C PHE A 232 -14.33 -1.02 14.06
N LYS A 233 -13.48 -0.03 13.78
CA LYS A 233 -13.74 0.97 12.74
C LYS A 233 -13.77 0.32 11.35
N ILE A 234 -12.89 -0.64 11.10
CA ILE A 234 -12.84 -1.40 9.85
C ILE A 234 -14.14 -2.21 9.66
N LEU A 235 -14.61 -2.92 10.69
CA LEU A 235 -15.87 -3.65 10.63
C LEU A 235 -17.08 -2.72 10.42
N GLN A 236 -17.09 -1.57 11.11
CA GLN A 236 -18.11 -0.54 10.89
C GLN A 236 -18.09 0.00 9.46
N ARG A 237 -16.89 0.18 8.88
CA ARG A 237 -16.75 0.59 7.48
C ARG A 237 -17.33 -0.46 6.53
N ILE A 238 -17.00 -1.75 6.73
CA ILE A 238 -17.55 -2.85 5.93
C ILE A 238 -19.08 -2.79 5.92
N PHE A 239 -19.69 -2.65 7.10
CA PHE A 239 -21.13 -2.54 7.21
C PHE A 239 -21.69 -1.30 6.48
N ASN A 240 -21.06 -0.14 6.65
CA ASN A 240 -21.50 1.08 5.98
C ASN A 240 -21.39 1.00 4.44
N GLU A 241 -20.33 0.36 3.93
CA GLU A 241 -20.16 0.17 2.48
C GLU A 241 -21.19 -0.82 1.91
N SER A 242 -21.62 -1.82 2.68
CA SER A 242 -22.65 -2.78 2.25
C SER A 242 -24.06 -2.18 2.10
N LEU A 243 -24.28 -0.99 2.64
CA LEU A 243 -25.58 -0.28 2.55
C LEU A 243 -25.63 0.71 1.37
N LYS A 244 -24.56 0.90 0.63
CA LYS A 244 -24.49 1.78 -0.53
C LYS A 244 -24.86 1.04 -1.81
#